data_17a8a70f7bc2ee06a379d94687aec784
#
_entry.id   17a8a70f7bc2ee06a379d94687aec784
#
_cell.length_a   1.000
_cell.length_b   1.000
_cell.length_c   1.000
_cell.angle_alpha   90.00
_cell.angle_beta   90.00
_cell.angle_gamma   90.00
#
_symmetry.space_group_name_H-M   'P 1'
#
loop_
_entity.id
_entity.type
_entity.pdbx_description
1 polymer ?
#
loop_
_entity_poly.entity_id
_entity_poly.type
_entity_poly.pdbx_seq_one_letter_code
_entity_poly.pdbx_strand_id
1 'polypeptide(L)'
;MLLIVEDDASTRSSLAELLGRDFDVLSAEDGTEAVALTQAHVPDLVLADLAMPRLGGMGLLEALQSDPRTREVPVVFLSAQSDPRTVVDCFSHGAADFIAKPGRPEELRVRLVHAWRLARRVARLESLARTDALTGLHNFRALQAKLEEEFARAARYAAPLAVLLVDLDRLKTVNDVYGHEAGNAALRAMGEVFREELRETDFAARFGGDEFVALLPHQTAAEALVVAERLRLRLASRVWPWPQPLTLSIGVASMESPVQIQEPSMLLAAADAALYRSKRNGRNRVEVAGVADGIPGSDPH
;
A
#
# COMPACT_ATOMS: atom_id res chain seq x y z
N MET A 1 2.51 -12.44 -15.31
CA MET A 1 2.41 -13.51 -14.30
C MET A 1 0.98 -13.57 -13.76
N LEU A 2 0.38 -14.77 -13.67
CA LEU A 2 -0.97 -15.04 -13.14
C LEU A 2 -0.85 -15.90 -11.89
N LEU A 3 -1.50 -15.52 -10.80
CA LEU A 3 -1.67 -16.37 -9.62
C LEU A 3 -3.03 -17.07 -9.68
N ILE A 4 -3.04 -18.41 -9.64
CA ILE A 4 -4.25 -19.23 -9.56
C ILE A 4 -4.41 -19.70 -8.11
N VAL A 5 -5.59 -19.46 -7.53
CA VAL A 5 -5.92 -19.85 -6.15
C VAL A 5 -7.13 -20.76 -6.18
N GLU A 6 -6.92 -22.04 -5.92
CA GLU A 6 -7.93 -23.09 -6.02
C GLU A 6 -7.57 -24.22 -5.07
N ASP A 7 -8.46 -24.69 -4.22
CA ASP A 7 -8.19 -25.74 -3.23
C ASP A 7 -8.15 -27.14 -3.85
N ASP A 8 -8.98 -27.40 -4.87
CA ASP A 8 -8.94 -28.67 -5.59
C ASP A 8 -7.71 -28.78 -6.50
N ALA A 9 -6.82 -29.69 -6.17
CA ALA A 9 -5.54 -29.88 -6.88
C ALA A 9 -5.71 -30.24 -8.37
N SER A 10 -6.78 -30.97 -8.73
CA SER A 10 -7.05 -31.36 -10.12
C SER A 10 -7.51 -30.17 -10.94
N THR A 11 -8.42 -29.36 -10.40
CA THR A 11 -8.91 -28.12 -11.00
C THR A 11 -7.76 -27.11 -11.15
N ARG A 12 -6.95 -26.94 -10.10
CA ARG A 12 -5.79 -26.05 -10.10
C ARG A 12 -4.79 -26.42 -11.19
N SER A 13 -4.46 -27.73 -11.33
CA SER A 13 -3.55 -28.20 -12.38
C SER A 13 -4.10 -28.00 -13.78
N SER A 14 -5.41 -28.27 -13.98
CA SER A 14 -6.06 -28.08 -15.28
C SER A 14 -6.10 -26.61 -15.69
N LEU A 15 -6.36 -25.70 -14.74
CA LEU A 15 -6.33 -24.25 -14.98
C LEU A 15 -4.90 -23.79 -15.31
N ALA A 16 -3.90 -24.28 -14.59
CA ALA A 16 -2.50 -23.94 -14.86
C ALA A 16 -2.04 -24.39 -16.24
N GLU A 17 -2.42 -25.60 -16.68
CA GLU A 17 -2.12 -26.08 -18.04
C GLU A 17 -2.83 -25.24 -19.13
N LEU A 18 -4.11 -24.96 -18.91
CA LEU A 18 -4.91 -24.15 -19.84
C LEU A 18 -4.34 -22.74 -20.02
N LEU A 19 -4.01 -22.07 -18.92
CA LEU A 19 -3.60 -20.67 -18.89
C LEU A 19 -2.10 -20.46 -19.05
N GLY A 20 -1.28 -21.49 -18.85
CA GLY A 20 0.17 -21.48 -19.01
C GLY A 20 0.66 -21.17 -20.44
N ARG A 21 -0.27 -21.17 -21.42
CA ARG A 21 0.04 -20.75 -22.81
C ARG A 21 0.10 -19.22 -22.96
N ASP A 22 -0.58 -18.48 -22.08
CA ASP A 22 -0.72 -17.03 -22.15
C ASP A 22 -0.03 -16.32 -20.98
N PHE A 23 0.19 -17.01 -19.87
CA PHE A 23 0.72 -16.45 -18.63
C PHE A 23 1.80 -17.33 -18.01
N ASP A 24 2.77 -16.70 -17.35
CA ASP A 24 3.59 -17.39 -16.36
C ASP A 24 2.72 -17.61 -15.12
N VAL A 25 2.49 -18.88 -14.75
CA VAL A 25 1.51 -19.24 -13.73
C VAL A 25 2.19 -19.56 -12.40
N LEU A 26 1.73 -18.90 -11.32
CA LEU A 26 1.91 -19.32 -9.94
C LEU A 26 0.61 -19.96 -9.44
N SER A 27 0.71 -20.84 -8.44
CA SER A 27 -0.45 -21.53 -7.87
C SER A 27 -0.42 -21.50 -6.35
N ALA A 28 -1.58 -21.31 -5.74
CA ALA A 28 -1.82 -21.40 -4.30
C ALA A 28 -3.02 -22.32 -4.02
N GLU A 29 -3.03 -22.99 -2.87
CA GLU A 29 -4.12 -23.88 -2.45
C GLU A 29 -5.20 -23.19 -1.60
N ASP A 30 -4.94 -21.98 -1.11
CA ASP A 30 -5.89 -21.15 -0.36
C ASP A 30 -5.50 -19.66 -0.36
N GLY A 31 -6.38 -18.84 0.22
CA GLY A 31 -6.17 -17.41 0.30
C GLY A 31 -4.97 -17.00 1.16
N THR A 32 -4.59 -17.77 2.18
CA THR A 32 -3.46 -17.43 3.06
C THR A 32 -2.13 -17.55 2.29
N GLU A 33 -1.94 -18.66 1.58
CA GLU A 33 -0.79 -18.84 0.70
C GLU A 33 -0.79 -17.81 -0.44
N ALA A 34 -1.98 -17.51 -0.99
CA ALA A 34 -2.14 -16.53 -2.05
C ALA A 34 -1.71 -15.11 -1.62
N VAL A 35 -2.04 -14.67 -0.39
CA VAL A 35 -1.57 -13.38 0.16
C VAL A 35 -0.04 -13.35 0.20
N ALA A 36 0.59 -14.39 0.76
CA ALA A 36 2.05 -14.46 0.85
C ALA A 36 2.73 -14.43 -0.52
N LEU A 37 2.22 -15.21 -1.49
CA LEU A 37 2.75 -15.22 -2.85
C LEU A 37 2.53 -13.88 -3.57
N THR A 38 1.36 -13.24 -3.37
CA THR A 38 1.08 -11.94 -3.98
C THR A 38 1.99 -10.86 -3.42
N GLN A 39 2.27 -10.87 -2.12
CA GLN A 39 3.21 -9.93 -1.50
C GLN A 39 4.66 -10.13 -1.96
N ALA A 40 5.07 -11.39 -2.20
CA ALA A 40 6.42 -11.72 -2.63
C ALA A 40 6.67 -11.42 -4.12
N HIS A 41 5.69 -11.66 -4.97
CA HIS A 41 5.86 -11.67 -6.44
C HIS A 41 5.08 -10.60 -7.19
N VAL A 42 4.07 -9.98 -6.56
CA VAL A 42 3.17 -8.96 -7.16
C VAL A 42 2.69 -9.39 -8.56
N PRO A 43 1.82 -10.42 -8.67
CA PRO A 43 1.35 -10.91 -9.97
C PRO A 43 0.54 -9.85 -10.71
N ASP A 44 0.49 -9.95 -12.04
CA ASP A 44 -0.31 -9.05 -12.89
C ASP A 44 -1.82 -9.27 -12.76
N LEU A 45 -2.24 -10.45 -12.25
CA LEU A 45 -3.63 -10.88 -12.12
C LEU A 45 -3.74 -12.05 -11.14
N VAL A 46 -4.81 -12.07 -10.35
CA VAL A 46 -5.21 -13.22 -9.52
C VAL A 46 -6.51 -13.81 -10.04
N LEU A 47 -6.54 -15.12 -10.24
CA LEU A 47 -7.75 -15.91 -10.47
C LEU A 47 -8.01 -16.75 -9.24
N ALA A 48 -9.11 -16.53 -8.53
CA ALA A 48 -9.38 -17.19 -7.25
C ALA A 48 -10.78 -17.81 -7.20
N ASP A 49 -10.91 -19.00 -6.59
CA ASP A 49 -12.20 -19.48 -6.15
C ASP A 49 -12.70 -18.64 -4.96
N LEU A 50 -14.01 -18.46 -4.88
CA LEU A 50 -14.65 -17.84 -3.72
C LEU A 50 -14.67 -18.75 -2.49
N ALA A 51 -14.96 -20.03 -2.71
CA ALA A 51 -15.21 -21.01 -1.67
C ALA A 51 -13.95 -21.86 -1.42
N MET A 52 -13.05 -21.36 -0.59
CA MET A 52 -11.83 -22.08 -0.20
C MET A 52 -11.70 -22.18 1.31
N PRO A 53 -11.01 -23.20 1.83
CA PRO A 53 -10.72 -23.35 3.26
C PRO A 53 -9.81 -22.21 3.77
N ARG A 54 -9.73 -22.06 5.10
CA ARG A 54 -8.90 -21.06 5.80
C ARG A 54 -9.31 -19.63 5.43
N LEU A 55 -8.72 -19.04 4.43
CA LEU A 55 -9.07 -17.70 3.92
C LEU A 55 -9.76 -17.85 2.55
N GLY A 56 -11.06 -17.57 2.50
CA GLY A 56 -11.83 -17.60 1.25
C GLY A 56 -11.52 -16.43 0.31
N GLY A 57 -12.07 -16.49 -0.91
CA GLY A 57 -11.77 -15.50 -1.94
C GLY A 57 -12.07 -14.05 -1.56
N MET A 58 -13.16 -13.77 -0.85
CA MET A 58 -13.47 -12.42 -0.38
C MET A 58 -12.46 -11.91 0.64
N GLY A 59 -12.07 -12.76 1.61
CA GLY A 59 -11.02 -12.41 2.57
C GLY A 59 -9.66 -12.19 1.92
N LEU A 60 -9.34 -12.95 0.85
CA LEU A 60 -8.16 -12.69 0.03
C LEU A 60 -8.24 -11.30 -0.63
N LEU A 61 -9.36 -10.95 -1.25
CA LEU A 61 -9.55 -9.64 -1.89
C LEU A 61 -9.34 -8.50 -0.89
N GLU A 62 -9.97 -8.57 0.29
CA GLU A 62 -9.81 -7.58 1.36
C GLU A 62 -8.37 -7.45 1.83
N ALA A 63 -7.68 -8.59 2.02
CA ALA A 63 -6.27 -8.60 2.42
C ALA A 63 -5.37 -7.93 1.38
N LEU A 64 -5.57 -8.22 0.09
CA LEU A 64 -4.80 -7.61 -0.98
C LEU A 64 -5.05 -6.11 -1.12
N GLN A 65 -6.30 -5.66 -0.95
CA GLN A 65 -6.67 -4.24 -1.01
C GLN A 65 -6.12 -3.44 0.17
N SER A 66 -5.88 -4.08 1.30
CA SER A 66 -5.32 -3.43 2.50
C SER A 66 -3.82 -3.17 2.41
N ASP A 67 -3.08 -3.86 1.54
CA ASP A 67 -1.63 -3.65 1.35
C ASP A 67 -1.40 -2.73 0.13
N PRO A 68 -0.73 -1.57 0.29
CA PRO A 68 -0.42 -0.65 -0.80
C PRO A 68 0.31 -1.27 -2.00
N ARG A 69 1.07 -2.36 -1.78
CA ARG A 69 1.83 -3.05 -2.84
C ARG A 69 0.96 -3.96 -3.70
N THR A 70 -0.14 -4.48 -3.15
CA THR A 70 -0.97 -5.50 -3.78
C THR A 70 -2.38 -5.03 -4.13
N ARG A 71 -2.83 -3.90 -3.60
CA ARG A 71 -4.20 -3.38 -3.75
C ARG A 71 -4.64 -3.13 -5.20
N GLU A 72 -3.69 -2.92 -6.11
CA GLU A 72 -3.96 -2.69 -7.53
C GLU A 72 -3.93 -3.98 -8.35
N VAL A 73 -3.56 -5.11 -7.74
CA VAL A 73 -3.59 -6.41 -8.41
C VAL A 73 -5.04 -6.82 -8.65
N PRO A 74 -5.49 -6.95 -9.90
CA PRO A 74 -6.87 -7.30 -10.19
C PRO A 74 -7.15 -8.75 -9.76
N VAL A 75 -8.30 -8.94 -9.11
CA VAL A 75 -8.79 -10.26 -8.69
C VAL A 75 -10.02 -10.61 -9.53
N VAL A 76 -9.97 -11.75 -10.20
CA VAL A 76 -11.09 -12.35 -10.94
C VAL A 76 -11.54 -13.58 -10.17
N PHE A 77 -12.82 -13.66 -9.86
CA PHE A 77 -13.38 -14.84 -9.22
C PHE A 77 -13.87 -15.88 -10.21
N LEU A 78 -13.57 -17.15 -9.94
CA LEU A 78 -14.08 -18.31 -10.66
C LEU A 78 -14.84 -19.18 -9.65
N SER A 79 -16.20 -19.18 -9.67
CA SER A 79 -16.99 -19.83 -8.63
C SER A 79 -18.15 -20.64 -9.16
N ALA A 80 -18.47 -21.74 -8.47
CA ALA A 80 -19.71 -22.50 -8.69
C ALA A 80 -20.94 -21.78 -8.13
N GLN A 81 -20.77 -20.87 -7.18
CA GLN A 81 -21.84 -20.03 -6.64
C GLN A 81 -22.03 -18.81 -7.53
N SER A 82 -23.09 -18.78 -8.31
CA SER A 82 -23.36 -17.71 -9.29
C SER A 82 -24.72 -17.04 -9.03
N ASP A 83 -25.21 -17.04 -7.79
CA ASP A 83 -26.41 -16.30 -7.46
C ASP A 83 -26.19 -14.78 -7.60
N PRO A 84 -27.23 -14.00 -7.96
CA PRO A 84 -27.05 -12.57 -8.25
C PRO A 84 -26.53 -11.74 -7.07
N ARG A 85 -26.76 -12.15 -5.83
CA ARG A 85 -26.29 -11.42 -4.64
C ARG A 85 -24.78 -11.58 -4.48
N THR A 86 -24.29 -12.81 -4.59
CA THR A 86 -22.84 -13.09 -4.55
C THR A 86 -22.09 -12.33 -5.63
N VAL A 87 -22.62 -12.29 -6.85
CA VAL A 87 -22.00 -11.55 -7.96
C VAL A 87 -21.95 -10.04 -7.65
N VAL A 88 -23.05 -9.45 -7.20
CA VAL A 88 -23.10 -8.02 -6.81
C VAL A 88 -22.13 -7.73 -5.68
N ASP A 89 -22.06 -8.61 -4.68
CA ASP A 89 -21.14 -8.49 -3.55
C ASP A 89 -19.68 -8.48 -4.01
N CYS A 90 -19.28 -9.40 -4.88
CA CYS A 90 -17.91 -9.42 -5.41
C CYS A 90 -17.54 -8.10 -6.09
N PHE A 91 -18.40 -7.57 -6.96
CA PHE A 91 -18.14 -6.31 -7.66
C PHE A 91 -18.15 -5.10 -6.71
N SER A 92 -19.06 -5.07 -5.73
CA SER A 92 -19.11 -3.96 -4.75
C SER A 92 -17.87 -3.90 -3.86
N HIS A 93 -17.20 -5.03 -3.65
CA HIS A 93 -15.90 -5.10 -2.95
C HIS A 93 -14.69 -4.92 -3.88
N GLY A 94 -14.90 -4.65 -5.18
CA GLY A 94 -13.83 -4.30 -6.10
C GLY A 94 -13.20 -5.46 -6.86
N ALA A 95 -13.89 -6.60 -7.01
CA ALA A 95 -13.46 -7.65 -7.93
C ALA A 95 -13.40 -7.13 -9.38
N ALA A 96 -12.38 -7.52 -10.13
CA ALA A 96 -12.19 -7.11 -11.52
C ALA A 96 -13.15 -7.82 -12.49
N ASP A 97 -13.48 -9.08 -12.23
CA ASP A 97 -14.51 -9.85 -12.93
C ASP A 97 -14.98 -11.04 -12.08
N PHE A 98 -16.09 -11.64 -12.51
CA PHE A 98 -16.68 -12.85 -11.93
C PHE A 98 -17.05 -13.83 -13.03
N ILE A 99 -16.60 -15.09 -12.91
CA ILE A 99 -16.82 -16.15 -13.90
C ILE A 99 -17.49 -17.33 -13.20
N ALA A 100 -18.67 -17.75 -13.70
CA ALA A 100 -19.37 -18.92 -13.16
C ALA A 100 -18.74 -20.22 -13.65
N LYS A 101 -18.54 -21.21 -12.75
CA LYS A 101 -18.19 -22.60 -13.11
C LYS A 101 -19.46 -23.36 -13.56
N PRO A 102 -19.40 -24.28 -14.51
CA PRO A 102 -18.29 -24.57 -15.40
C PRO A 102 -18.20 -23.55 -16.55
N GLY A 103 -17.14 -22.76 -16.59
CA GLY A 103 -16.87 -21.84 -17.70
C GLY A 103 -16.29 -22.60 -18.92
N ARG A 104 -16.55 -22.10 -20.13
CA ARG A 104 -15.85 -22.59 -21.32
C ARG A 104 -14.39 -22.12 -21.28
N PRO A 105 -13.40 -22.99 -21.58
CA PRO A 105 -12.00 -22.62 -21.56
C PRO A 105 -11.68 -21.36 -22.35
N GLU A 106 -12.28 -21.19 -23.51
CA GLU A 106 -12.10 -20.02 -24.38
C GLU A 106 -12.66 -18.73 -23.74
N GLU A 107 -13.82 -18.84 -23.08
CA GLU A 107 -14.44 -17.70 -22.38
C GLU A 107 -13.59 -17.26 -21.20
N LEU A 108 -13.13 -18.21 -20.37
CA LEU A 108 -12.25 -17.94 -19.23
C LEU A 108 -10.99 -17.19 -19.69
N ARG A 109 -10.34 -17.70 -20.72
CA ARG A 109 -9.14 -17.09 -21.29
C ARG A 109 -9.39 -15.65 -21.77
N VAL A 110 -10.46 -15.43 -22.55
CA VAL A 110 -10.80 -14.09 -23.09
C VAL A 110 -11.07 -13.11 -21.93
N ARG A 111 -11.83 -13.50 -20.92
CA ARG A 111 -12.15 -12.66 -19.77
C ARG A 111 -10.91 -12.30 -18.97
N LEU A 112 -10.03 -13.25 -18.67
CA LEU A 112 -8.78 -12.99 -17.96
C LEU A 112 -7.86 -12.05 -18.73
N VAL A 113 -7.68 -12.27 -20.03
CA VAL A 113 -6.88 -11.37 -20.88
C VAL A 113 -7.51 -9.97 -20.94
N HIS A 114 -8.83 -9.87 -20.96
CA HIS A 114 -9.54 -8.58 -20.92
C HIS A 114 -9.33 -7.86 -19.59
N ALA A 115 -9.55 -8.54 -18.46
CA ALA A 115 -9.34 -7.99 -17.13
C ALA A 115 -7.88 -7.50 -16.93
N TRP A 116 -6.91 -8.32 -17.33
CA TRP A 116 -5.49 -7.95 -17.32
C TRP A 116 -5.19 -6.70 -18.16
N ARG A 117 -5.70 -6.64 -19.42
CA ARG A 117 -5.50 -5.47 -20.29
C ARG A 117 -6.14 -4.21 -19.73
N LEU A 118 -7.33 -4.32 -19.14
CA LEU A 118 -8.03 -3.19 -18.53
C LEU A 118 -7.24 -2.67 -17.34
N ALA A 119 -6.83 -3.55 -16.42
CA ALA A 119 -6.01 -3.19 -15.27
C ALA A 119 -4.68 -2.52 -15.69
N ARG A 120 -3.99 -3.05 -16.72
CA ARG A 120 -2.77 -2.41 -17.25
C ARG A 120 -3.02 -1.04 -17.91
N ARG A 121 -4.17 -0.83 -18.53
CA ARG A 121 -4.54 0.50 -19.08
C ARG A 121 -4.79 1.50 -17.96
N VAL A 122 -5.57 1.11 -16.94
CA VAL A 122 -5.82 1.94 -15.75
C VAL A 122 -4.48 2.27 -15.09
N ALA A 123 -3.67 1.27 -14.79
CA ALA A 123 -2.34 1.43 -14.21
C ALA A 123 -1.43 2.37 -15.03
N ARG A 124 -1.50 2.32 -16.35
CA ARG A 124 -0.74 3.22 -17.23
C ARG A 124 -1.26 4.66 -17.19
N LEU A 125 -2.57 4.85 -17.16
CA LEU A 125 -3.17 6.19 -17.02
C LEU A 125 -2.84 6.79 -15.65
N GLU A 126 -2.94 6.00 -14.59
CA GLU A 126 -2.56 6.40 -13.24
C GLU A 126 -1.05 6.67 -13.11
N SER A 127 -0.20 5.94 -13.85
CA SER A 127 1.24 6.22 -13.88
C SER A 127 1.58 7.56 -14.56
N LEU A 128 0.70 8.07 -15.42
CA LEU A 128 0.81 9.41 -15.98
C LEU A 128 0.31 10.47 -14.99
N ALA A 129 -0.63 10.13 -14.10
CA ALA A 129 -1.02 10.95 -12.96
C ALA A 129 0.00 10.71 -11.83
N ARG A 130 0.81 11.71 -11.52
CA ARG A 130 1.83 11.65 -10.43
C ARG A 130 1.31 12.11 -9.09
N THR A 131 0.03 12.48 -9.01
CA THR A 131 -0.61 13.08 -7.82
C THR A 131 -1.77 12.22 -7.32
N ASP A 132 -1.98 12.23 -6.01
CA ASP A 132 -3.19 11.73 -5.37
C ASP A 132 -4.32 12.75 -5.51
N ALA A 133 -5.43 12.35 -6.10
CA ALA A 133 -6.54 13.25 -6.43
C ALA A 133 -7.25 13.87 -5.20
N LEU A 134 -7.19 13.18 -4.03
CA LEU A 134 -7.84 13.66 -2.81
C LEU A 134 -6.98 14.71 -2.08
N THR A 135 -5.70 14.46 -1.94
CA THR A 135 -4.78 15.26 -1.13
C THR A 135 -3.97 16.27 -1.95
N GLY A 136 -3.85 16.06 -3.27
CA GLY A 136 -3.01 16.85 -4.16
C GLY A 136 -1.50 16.67 -3.95
N LEU A 137 -1.08 15.74 -3.05
CA LEU A 137 0.30 15.31 -2.91
C LEU A 137 0.67 14.33 -4.02
N HIS A 138 1.95 13.96 -4.09
CA HIS A 138 2.33 12.87 -4.98
C HIS A 138 1.70 11.55 -4.55
N ASN A 139 1.52 10.63 -5.50
CA ASN A 139 1.02 9.29 -5.20
C ASN A 139 2.17 8.32 -4.90
N PHE A 140 1.82 7.10 -4.48
CA PHE A 140 2.77 6.04 -4.14
C PHE A 140 3.79 5.73 -5.25
N ARG A 141 3.36 5.72 -6.53
CA ARG A 141 4.25 5.44 -7.67
C ARG A 141 5.29 6.54 -7.88
N ALA A 142 4.85 7.80 -7.75
CA ALA A 142 5.77 8.92 -7.81
C ALA A 142 6.78 8.90 -6.65
N LEU A 143 6.35 8.44 -5.47
CA LEU A 143 7.21 8.24 -4.31
C LEU A 143 8.28 7.19 -4.56
N GLN A 144 7.93 6.01 -5.09
CA GLN A 144 8.90 4.94 -5.35
C GLN A 144 10.01 5.43 -6.29
N ALA A 145 9.63 6.02 -7.43
CA ALA A 145 10.62 6.55 -8.38
C ALA A 145 11.51 7.64 -7.76
N LYS A 146 10.93 8.53 -6.94
CA LYS A 146 11.67 9.61 -6.29
C LYS A 146 12.60 9.11 -5.19
N LEU A 147 12.16 8.11 -4.42
CA LEU A 147 12.99 7.49 -3.38
C LEU A 147 14.23 6.83 -3.98
N GLU A 148 14.09 6.07 -5.06
CA GLU A 148 15.21 5.46 -5.76
C GLU A 148 16.19 6.51 -6.27
N GLU A 149 15.69 7.60 -6.88
CA GLU A 149 16.50 8.71 -7.38
C GLU A 149 17.28 9.38 -6.25
N GLU A 150 16.60 9.78 -5.16
CA GLU A 150 17.23 10.49 -4.05
C GLU A 150 18.18 9.60 -3.26
N PHE A 151 17.85 8.31 -3.10
CA PHE A 151 18.73 7.34 -2.46
C PHE A 151 20.04 7.16 -3.24
N ALA A 152 19.94 6.96 -4.56
CA ALA A 152 21.13 6.86 -5.42
C ALA A 152 21.98 8.15 -5.41
N ARG A 153 21.31 9.31 -5.34
CA ARG A 153 21.97 10.62 -5.22
C ARG A 153 22.69 10.75 -3.88
N ALA A 154 22.01 10.45 -2.77
CA ALA A 154 22.57 10.50 -1.42
C ALA A 154 23.79 9.57 -1.28
N ALA A 155 23.69 8.34 -1.78
CA ALA A 155 24.79 7.39 -1.78
C ALA A 155 26.01 7.88 -2.59
N ARG A 156 25.76 8.48 -3.78
CA ARG A 156 26.82 8.99 -4.66
C ARG A 156 27.60 10.15 -4.05
N TYR A 157 26.92 11.06 -3.37
CA TYR A 157 27.50 12.29 -2.85
C TYR A 157 27.79 12.26 -1.34
N ALA A 158 27.58 11.11 -0.69
CA ALA A 158 27.67 10.94 0.76
C ALA A 158 26.86 12.02 1.52
N ALA A 159 25.67 12.36 0.96
CA ALA A 159 24.78 13.36 1.51
C ALA A 159 23.69 12.69 2.38
N PRO A 160 23.24 13.32 3.48
CA PRO A 160 22.14 12.75 4.25
C PRO A 160 20.83 12.76 3.46
N LEU A 161 20.02 11.72 3.67
CA LEU A 161 18.66 11.63 3.19
C LEU A 161 17.81 11.13 4.35
N ALA A 162 16.78 11.88 4.72
CA ALA A 162 15.82 11.45 5.73
C ALA A 162 14.47 11.13 5.12
N VAL A 163 13.76 10.23 5.79
CA VAL A 163 12.39 9.82 5.44
C VAL A 163 11.51 9.95 6.68
N LEU A 164 10.35 10.55 6.50
CA LEU A 164 9.26 10.55 7.47
C LEU A 164 8.18 9.59 6.98
N LEU A 165 7.78 8.63 7.80
CA LEU A 165 6.54 7.88 7.61
C LEU A 165 5.52 8.39 8.62
N VAL A 166 4.37 8.86 8.13
CA VAL A 166 3.38 9.62 8.88
C VAL A 166 2.03 8.95 8.77
N ASP A 167 1.36 8.79 9.91
CA ASP A 167 0.02 8.19 9.98
C ASP A 167 -0.93 9.11 10.72
N LEU A 168 -2.14 9.23 10.19
CA LEU A 168 -3.18 10.06 10.78
C LEU A 168 -3.94 9.28 11.86
N ASP A 169 -3.66 9.61 13.09
CA ASP A 169 -4.19 8.89 14.25
C ASP A 169 -5.72 8.85 14.27
N ARG A 170 -6.27 7.64 14.41
CA ARG A 170 -7.71 7.39 14.60
C ARG A 170 -8.61 7.87 13.45
N LEU A 171 -8.12 7.95 12.22
CA LEU A 171 -8.95 8.33 11.07
C LEU A 171 -10.17 7.40 10.93
N LYS A 172 -10.02 6.11 11.20
CA LYS A 172 -11.15 5.17 11.21
C LYS A 172 -12.25 5.61 12.18
N THR A 173 -11.91 6.06 13.37
CA THR A 173 -12.90 6.56 14.34
C THR A 173 -13.64 7.79 13.81
N VAL A 174 -12.93 8.69 13.10
CA VAL A 174 -13.57 9.85 12.46
C VAL A 174 -14.55 9.40 11.37
N ASN A 175 -14.14 8.43 10.53
CA ASN A 175 -15.02 7.85 9.51
C ASN A 175 -16.27 7.20 10.13
N ASP A 176 -16.08 6.39 11.18
CA ASP A 176 -17.16 5.65 11.81
C ASP A 176 -18.18 6.55 12.52
N VAL A 177 -17.72 7.69 13.10
CA VAL A 177 -18.58 8.61 13.86
C VAL A 177 -19.15 9.74 13.02
N TYR A 178 -18.35 10.31 12.09
CA TYR A 178 -18.70 11.52 11.34
C TYR A 178 -18.84 11.29 9.83
N GLY A 179 -18.68 10.04 9.39
CA GLY A 179 -18.80 9.63 7.99
C GLY A 179 -17.52 9.85 7.16
N HIS A 180 -17.47 9.22 6.00
CA HIS A 180 -16.30 9.24 5.12
C HIS A 180 -15.93 10.62 4.60
N GLU A 181 -16.90 11.55 4.47
CA GLU A 181 -16.58 12.93 4.07
C GLU A 181 -15.76 13.69 5.12
N ALA A 182 -15.97 13.40 6.41
CA ALA A 182 -15.14 13.95 7.48
C ALA A 182 -13.71 13.40 7.40
N GLY A 183 -13.54 12.09 7.16
CA GLY A 183 -12.23 11.49 6.92
C GLY A 183 -11.54 12.05 5.68
N ASN A 184 -12.27 12.25 4.59
CA ASN A 184 -11.74 12.89 3.39
C ASN A 184 -11.29 14.34 3.65
N ALA A 185 -12.03 15.08 4.47
CA ALA A 185 -11.63 16.43 4.89
C ALA A 185 -10.32 16.40 5.71
N ALA A 186 -10.17 15.41 6.61
CA ALA A 186 -8.93 15.20 7.36
C ALA A 186 -7.73 14.89 6.44
N LEU A 187 -7.92 14.03 5.45
CA LEU A 187 -6.88 13.70 4.47
C LEU A 187 -6.49 14.90 3.59
N ARG A 188 -7.46 15.72 3.14
CA ARG A 188 -7.17 16.97 2.41
C ARG A 188 -6.36 17.94 3.27
N ALA A 189 -6.76 18.11 4.53
CA ALA A 189 -6.05 18.95 5.48
C ALA A 189 -4.60 18.49 5.69
N MET A 190 -4.35 17.19 5.70
CA MET A 190 -2.99 16.65 5.76
C MET A 190 -2.18 17.06 4.53
N GLY A 191 -2.76 16.99 3.33
CA GLY A 191 -2.13 17.48 2.10
C GLY A 191 -1.78 18.98 2.16
N GLU A 192 -2.61 19.80 2.78
CA GLU A 192 -2.34 21.22 3.00
C GLU A 192 -1.18 21.43 3.98
N VAL A 193 -1.18 20.71 5.12
CA VAL A 193 -0.10 20.76 6.13
C VAL A 193 1.25 20.42 5.51
N PHE A 194 1.33 19.38 4.68
CA PHE A 194 2.57 19.03 3.99
C PHE A 194 3.05 20.16 3.06
N ARG A 195 2.16 20.76 2.27
CA ARG A 195 2.52 21.86 1.37
C ARG A 195 2.94 23.15 2.11
N GLU A 196 2.38 23.40 3.29
CA GLU A 196 2.72 24.57 4.10
C GLU A 196 4.08 24.42 4.82
N GLU A 197 4.41 23.20 5.26
CA GLU A 197 5.53 22.96 6.15
C GLU A 197 6.81 22.42 5.46
N LEU A 198 6.66 21.83 4.28
CA LEU A 198 7.78 21.31 3.51
C LEU A 198 8.36 22.34 2.54
N ARG A 199 9.65 22.20 2.27
CA ARG A 199 10.38 23.02 1.29
C ARG A 199 10.09 22.51 -0.12
N GLU A 200 10.38 23.32 -1.13
CA GLU A 200 10.28 22.92 -2.55
C GLU A 200 11.19 21.74 -2.91
N THR A 201 12.29 21.58 -2.21
CA THR A 201 13.24 20.47 -2.38
C THR A 201 12.78 19.17 -1.72
N ASP A 202 11.84 19.25 -0.79
CA ASP A 202 11.28 18.10 -0.09
C ASP A 202 10.19 17.46 -0.96
N PHE A 203 9.95 16.17 -0.77
CA PHE A 203 8.98 15.44 -1.56
C PHE A 203 7.96 14.79 -0.64
N ALA A 204 6.68 15.10 -0.84
CA ALA A 204 5.60 14.52 -0.06
C ALA A 204 4.67 13.68 -0.92
N ALA A 205 4.28 12.53 -0.41
CA ALA A 205 3.37 11.61 -1.07
C ALA A 205 2.36 11.00 -0.10
N ARG A 206 1.19 10.66 -0.61
CA ARG A 206 0.28 9.76 0.06
C ARG A 206 0.69 8.32 -0.25
N PHE A 207 1.06 7.57 0.79
CA PHE A 207 1.51 6.19 0.68
C PHE A 207 0.32 5.24 0.48
N GLY A 208 -0.75 5.43 1.25
CA GLY A 208 -2.01 4.69 1.13
C GLY A 208 -2.94 4.98 2.31
N GLY A 209 -4.24 4.85 2.16
CA GLY A 209 -5.18 5.04 3.25
C GLY A 209 -4.98 6.35 4.01
N ASP A 210 -4.52 6.25 5.24
CA ASP A 210 -4.17 7.32 6.18
C ASP A 210 -2.65 7.55 6.34
N GLU A 211 -1.83 6.88 5.52
CA GLU A 211 -0.38 6.95 5.58
C GLU A 211 0.21 7.88 4.52
N PHE A 212 1.22 8.65 4.94
CA PHE A 212 1.95 9.61 4.12
C PHE A 212 3.46 9.45 4.31
N VAL A 213 4.21 9.83 3.28
CA VAL A 213 5.68 9.82 3.31
C VAL A 213 6.21 11.17 2.89
N ALA A 214 7.24 11.66 3.61
CA ALA A 214 8.06 12.75 3.13
C ALA A 214 9.50 12.28 2.95
N LEU A 215 10.11 12.63 1.81
CA LEU A 215 11.54 12.50 1.57
C LEU A 215 12.16 13.86 1.78
N LEU A 216 13.20 13.90 2.60
CA LEU A 216 13.91 15.13 3.00
C LEU A 216 15.39 15.04 2.58
N PRO A 217 15.70 15.42 1.32
CA PRO A 217 17.08 15.42 0.84
C PRO A 217 17.96 16.39 1.65
N HIS A 218 19.23 16.00 1.86
CA HIS A 218 20.22 16.79 2.59
C HIS A 218 19.83 17.11 4.04
N GLN A 219 19.03 16.25 4.68
CA GLN A 219 18.66 16.39 6.08
C GLN A 219 19.09 15.15 6.89
N THR A 220 19.69 15.43 8.05
CA THR A 220 20.01 14.44 9.08
C THR A 220 18.75 14.00 9.84
N ALA A 221 18.85 12.96 10.66
CA ALA A 221 17.73 12.53 11.52
C ALA A 221 17.31 13.66 12.49
N ALA A 222 18.24 14.44 13.02
CA ALA A 222 17.97 15.54 13.93
C ALA A 222 17.20 16.69 13.23
N GLU A 223 17.58 17.05 12.00
CA GLU A 223 16.88 18.07 11.23
C GLU A 223 15.49 17.59 10.79
N ALA A 224 15.38 16.33 10.38
CA ALA A 224 14.12 15.70 10.02
C ALA A 224 13.14 15.60 11.21
N LEU A 225 13.66 15.38 12.43
CA LEU A 225 12.87 15.42 13.65
C LEU A 225 12.20 16.80 13.86
N VAL A 226 12.91 17.89 13.58
CA VAL A 226 12.33 19.25 13.67
C VAL A 226 11.16 19.43 12.67
N VAL A 227 11.34 18.93 11.43
CA VAL A 227 10.27 18.96 10.42
C VAL A 227 9.07 18.12 10.84
N ALA A 228 9.31 16.91 11.34
CA ALA A 228 8.29 16.01 11.81
C ALA A 228 7.46 16.62 12.97
N GLU A 229 8.11 17.25 13.94
CA GLU A 229 7.44 17.94 15.05
C GLU A 229 6.59 19.13 14.57
N ARG A 230 7.09 19.88 13.58
CA ARG A 230 6.30 20.97 12.99
C ARG A 230 5.02 20.44 12.34
N LEU A 231 5.11 19.40 11.52
CA LEU A 231 3.94 18.74 10.90
C LEU A 231 2.94 18.29 11.96
N ARG A 232 3.43 17.60 13.00
CA ARG A 232 2.60 17.10 14.10
C ARG A 232 1.87 18.23 14.83
N LEU A 233 2.59 19.28 15.22
CA LEU A 233 2.02 20.43 15.93
C LEU A 233 1.05 21.21 15.05
N ARG A 234 1.37 21.38 13.76
CA ARG A 234 0.54 22.10 12.79
C ARG A 234 -0.82 21.42 12.62
N LEU A 235 -0.86 20.09 12.47
CA LEU A 235 -2.14 19.37 12.38
C LEU A 235 -2.91 19.42 13.73
N ALA A 236 -2.24 19.19 14.84
CA ALA A 236 -2.86 19.16 16.17
C ALA A 236 -3.48 20.53 16.56
N SER A 237 -2.94 21.65 16.03
CA SER A 237 -3.48 23.00 16.27
C SER A 237 -4.69 23.37 15.39
N ARG A 238 -5.05 22.52 14.42
CA ARG A 238 -6.18 22.77 13.53
C ARG A 238 -7.51 22.65 14.27
N VAL A 239 -8.44 23.55 13.96
CA VAL A 239 -9.81 23.47 14.47
C VAL A 239 -10.60 22.55 13.55
N TRP A 240 -11.23 21.56 14.13
CA TRP A 240 -12.06 20.59 13.44
C TRP A 240 -13.55 20.82 13.73
N PRO A 241 -14.47 20.47 12.82
CA PRO A 241 -15.91 20.55 13.08
C PRO A 241 -16.42 19.49 14.07
N TRP A 242 -15.52 18.72 14.68
CA TRP A 242 -15.78 17.77 15.74
C TRP A 242 -14.88 18.02 16.96
N PRO A 243 -15.28 17.54 18.16
CA PRO A 243 -14.63 17.94 19.42
C PRO A 243 -13.20 17.44 19.61
N GLN A 244 -12.82 16.33 18.94
CA GLN A 244 -11.53 15.70 19.16
C GLN A 244 -10.50 16.18 18.15
N PRO A 245 -9.29 16.61 18.58
CA PRO A 245 -8.23 16.95 17.64
C PRO A 245 -7.74 15.69 16.92
N LEU A 246 -7.39 15.85 15.66
CA LEU A 246 -6.60 14.84 14.93
C LEU A 246 -5.13 15.04 15.24
N THR A 247 -4.42 13.93 15.39
CA THR A 247 -2.99 13.92 15.68
C THR A 247 -2.23 13.05 14.70
N LEU A 248 -0.90 13.15 14.72
CA LEU A 248 0.00 12.35 13.89
C LEU A 248 0.90 11.48 14.73
N SER A 249 1.03 10.23 14.32
CA SER A 249 2.17 9.38 14.68
C SER A 249 3.19 9.44 13.55
N ILE A 250 4.46 9.65 13.87
CA ILE A 250 5.50 9.85 12.87
C ILE A 250 6.72 9.00 13.23
N GLY A 251 7.23 8.25 12.24
CA GLY A 251 8.52 7.58 12.28
C GLY A 251 9.52 8.31 11.40
N VAL A 252 10.71 8.55 11.91
CA VAL A 252 11.81 9.22 11.21
C VAL A 252 12.94 8.24 11.02
N ALA A 253 13.47 8.12 9.81
CA ALA A 253 14.72 7.43 9.52
C ALA A 253 15.62 8.31 8.66
N SER A 254 16.94 8.18 8.79
CA SER A 254 17.91 8.91 7.98
C SER A 254 19.09 8.04 7.59
N MET A 255 19.59 8.27 6.39
CA MET A 255 20.78 7.65 5.82
C MET A 255 22.01 8.52 6.12
N GLU A 256 22.41 8.63 7.39
CA GLU A 256 23.60 9.39 7.79
C GLU A 256 24.91 8.66 7.44
N SER A 257 24.84 7.33 7.37
CA SER A 257 25.96 6.50 6.95
C SER A 257 25.53 5.47 5.92
N PRO A 258 26.04 5.51 4.68
CA PRO A 258 25.71 4.55 3.63
C PRO A 258 26.03 3.09 3.99
N VAL A 259 26.84 2.86 5.01
CA VAL A 259 27.28 1.52 5.44
C VAL A 259 26.15 0.73 6.12
N GLN A 260 25.14 1.39 6.68
CA GLN A 260 24.07 0.75 7.45
C GLN A 260 22.79 0.53 6.65
N ILE A 261 22.49 1.35 5.65
CA ILE A 261 21.31 1.26 4.80
C ILE A 261 21.76 1.11 3.35
N GLN A 262 21.56 -0.07 2.80
CA GLN A 262 22.09 -0.42 1.46
C GLN A 262 21.02 -0.27 0.37
N GLU A 263 19.73 -0.25 0.73
CA GLU A 263 18.61 -0.21 -0.20
C GLU A 263 17.56 0.80 0.25
N PRO A 264 16.82 1.43 -0.69
CA PRO A 264 15.73 2.35 -0.37
C PRO A 264 14.65 1.72 0.53
N SER A 265 14.39 0.42 0.34
CA SER A 265 13.44 -0.37 1.14
C SER A 265 13.82 -0.42 2.62
N MET A 266 15.10 -0.50 2.94
CA MET A 266 15.59 -0.52 4.33
C MET A 266 15.34 0.82 5.03
N LEU A 267 15.46 1.93 4.31
CA LEU A 267 15.20 3.26 4.86
C LEU A 267 13.71 3.44 5.21
N LEU A 268 12.82 2.96 4.35
CA LEU A 268 11.38 2.94 4.64
C LEU A 268 11.04 1.99 5.80
N ALA A 269 11.64 0.80 5.83
CA ALA A 269 11.40 -0.16 6.91
C ALA A 269 11.86 0.38 8.28
N ALA A 270 12.98 1.10 8.33
CA ALA A 270 13.44 1.75 9.55
C ALA A 270 12.47 2.86 10.01
N ALA A 271 11.91 3.64 9.09
CA ALA A 271 10.89 4.64 9.41
C ALA A 271 9.59 3.98 9.87
N ASP A 272 9.19 2.84 9.30
CA ASP A 272 8.01 2.07 9.69
C ASP A 272 8.14 1.51 11.12
N ALA A 273 9.28 0.91 11.44
CA ALA A 273 9.57 0.45 12.80
C ALA A 273 9.48 1.59 13.84
N ALA A 274 9.97 2.79 13.49
CA ALA A 274 9.85 3.97 14.32
C ALA A 274 8.39 4.44 14.43
N LEU A 275 7.62 4.46 13.35
CA LEU A 275 6.19 4.78 13.34
C LEU A 275 5.40 3.81 14.21
N TYR A 276 5.70 2.52 14.11
CA TYR A 276 5.08 1.51 14.98
C TYR A 276 5.32 1.78 16.47
N ARG A 277 6.55 2.17 16.86
CA ARG A 277 6.84 2.60 18.23
C ARG A 277 6.05 3.85 18.63
N SER A 278 5.94 4.84 17.74
CA SER A 278 5.13 6.04 17.96
C SER A 278 3.67 5.68 18.28
N LYS A 279 3.07 4.77 17.50
CA LYS A 279 1.70 4.29 17.72
C LYS A 279 1.56 3.53 19.05
N ARG A 280 2.53 2.67 19.41
CA ARG A 280 2.53 1.90 20.66
C ARG A 280 2.74 2.76 21.91
N ASN A 281 3.60 3.77 21.81
CA ASN A 281 3.95 4.65 22.94
C ASN A 281 2.90 5.74 23.22
N GLY A 282 1.69 5.63 22.63
CA GLY A 282 0.54 6.49 22.95
C GLY A 282 0.14 7.46 21.86
N ARG A 283 0.69 7.32 20.64
CA ARG A 283 0.40 8.19 19.49
C ARG A 283 0.78 9.66 19.70
N ASN A 284 0.41 10.53 18.74
CA ASN A 284 0.68 11.97 18.79
C ASN A 284 2.13 12.30 19.16
N ARG A 285 3.08 11.65 18.49
CA ARG A 285 4.51 11.81 18.75
C ARG A 285 5.36 11.46 17.54
N VAL A 286 6.62 11.83 17.63
CA VAL A 286 7.67 11.45 16.68
C VAL A 286 8.61 10.47 17.37
N GLU A 287 8.97 9.40 16.68
CA GLU A 287 10.01 8.47 17.07
C GLU A 287 11.08 8.41 15.97
N VAL A 288 12.34 8.34 16.37
CA VAL A 288 13.47 8.27 15.43
C VAL A 288 13.99 6.84 15.38
N ALA A 289 14.24 6.32 14.18
CA ALA A 289 14.82 5.00 14.00
C ALA A 289 16.19 4.88 14.64
N GLY A 290 16.41 3.80 15.39
CA GLY A 290 17.74 3.44 15.91
C GLY A 290 18.59 2.77 14.83
N VAL A 291 19.88 2.64 15.09
CA VAL A 291 20.85 2.01 14.18
C VAL A 291 20.48 0.55 13.83
N ALA A 292 19.74 -0.15 14.69
CA ALA A 292 19.34 -1.54 14.52
C ALA A 292 18.04 -1.72 13.71
N ASP A 293 17.24 -0.69 13.49
CA ASP A 293 15.90 -0.78 12.87
C ASP A 293 15.93 -1.06 11.34
N GLY A 294 17.07 -1.00 10.70
CA GLY A 294 17.26 -1.30 9.27
C GLY A 294 17.80 -2.70 8.96
N ILE A 295 17.97 -3.57 9.95
CA ILE A 295 18.52 -4.91 9.74
C ILE A 295 17.36 -5.92 9.69
N PRO A 296 17.10 -6.60 8.54
CA PRO A 296 16.11 -7.68 8.46
C PRO A 296 16.49 -8.79 9.43
N GLY A 297 15.68 -9.04 10.48
CA GLY A 297 15.89 -10.14 11.42
C GLY A 297 16.11 -9.75 12.89
N SER A 298 16.12 -8.48 13.25
CA SER A 298 16.09 -8.05 14.65
C SER A 298 14.65 -7.85 15.12
N ASP A 299 13.91 -8.94 15.28
CA ASP A 299 12.67 -8.94 16.06
C ASP A 299 13.05 -8.85 17.56
N PRO A 300 12.67 -7.82 18.29
CA PRO A 300 12.69 -7.89 19.74
C PRO A 300 11.45 -8.65 20.19
N HIS A 301 11.65 -9.76 20.86
CA HIS A 301 10.67 -10.63 21.51
C HIS A 301 9.55 -9.90 22.24
#